data_28edd1c27bf3c9ed11e48f231f073513
#
_entry.id   28edd1c27bf3c9ed11e48f231f073513
#
_cell.length_a   1.000
_cell.length_b   1.000
_cell.length_c   1.000
_cell.angle_alpha   90.00
_cell.angle_beta   90.00
_cell.angle_gamma   90.00
#
_symmetry.space_group_name_H-M   'P 1'
#
loop_
_entity.id
_entity.type
_entity.pdbx_description
1 polymer ?
#
loop_
_entity_poly.entity_id
_entity_poly.type
_entity_poly.pdbx_seq_one_letter_code
_entity_poly.pdbx_strand_id
1 'polypeptide(L)'
;MKILVTGAAGFIGAHCVLRLLRDGHQVFGLDNFNSYYDPQLKHDRVRWVQEQARPFQLATVDLADTPAIEALFAREKPEVVIHLAAQAGVRYSLENPRAYLDSNLSGFLNILESCRNHPVKHLIYASSSSVYGANQHTPYSVRDGVDHPLSLYAATKKSNELMAHSYSHLFGIPCTGLRFFTVYGPWGRPDMSPIQFARAIAEEQPLKLFNYGEHQRDFTYIDDIIESITRLIECPPQANDQWDREHPDPATSMAPWRIFNIGGQHPVALKDYLALLEKHMGHKARVELLPLQPGDVLNTCADASDLAHATDFQPRIELDEGLGRFVAWFRAYY
;
A
#
# COMPACT_ATOMS: atom_id res chain seq x y z
N MET A 1 3.20 -6.79 -21.33
CA MET A 1 2.58 -7.86 -20.51
C MET A 1 1.13 -7.53 -20.23
N LYS A 2 0.30 -8.52 -19.91
CA LYS A 2 -1.05 -8.33 -19.42
C LYS A 2 -1.05 -8.35 -17.88
N ILE A 3 -1.45 -7.25 -17.25
CA ILE A 3 -1.31 -7.02 -15.82
C ILE A 3 -2.69 -6.75 -15.21
N LEU A 4 -3.04 -7.51 -14.17
CA LEU A 4 -4.20 -7.23 -13.33
C LEU A 4 -3.78 -6.36 -12.14
N VAL A 5 -4.47 -5.23 -11.96
CA VAL A 5 -4.33 -4.38 -10.77
C VAL A 5 -5.63 -4.43 -9.98
N THR A 6 -5.63 -4.99 -8.78
CA THR A 6 -6.77 -4.92 -7.88
C THR A 6 -6.67 -3.68 -6.99
N GLY A 7 -7.80 -3.11 -6.60
CA GLY A 7 -7.82 -1.79 -5.95
C GLY A 7 -7.47 -0.65 -6.93
N ALA A 8 -7.80 -0.85 -8.22
CA ALA A 8 -7.40 0.03 -9.31
C ALA A 8 -7.98 1.45 -9.22
N ALA A 9 -9.09 1.65 -8.51
CA ALA A 9 -9.66 2.96 -8.20
C ALA A 9 -9.18 3.52 -6.84
N GLY A 10 -8.30 2.79 -6.13
CA GLY A 10 -7.63 3.23 -4.92
C GLY A 10 -6.51 4.24 -5.20
N PHE A 11 -5.92 4.81 -4.14
CA PHE A 11 -4.83 5.77 -4.24
C PHE A 11 -3.62 5.21 -5.00
N ILE A 12 -2.99 4.17 -4.46
CA ILE A 12 -1.79 3.57 -5.08
C ILE A 12 -2.16 2.86 -6.38
N GLY A 13 -3.33 2.19 -6.42
CA GLY A 13 -3.81 1.46 -7.59
C GLY A 13 -3.99 2.34 -8.81
N ALA A 14 -4.61 3.52 -8.69
CA ALA A 14 -4.82 4.43 -9.82
C ALA A 14 -3.49 4.94 -10.41
N HIS A 15 -2.52 5.31 -9.55
CA HIS A 15 -1.18 5.71 -10.01
C HIS A 15 -0.45 4.54 -10.67
N CYS A 16 -0.57 3.34 -10.11
CA CYS A 16 0.01 2.13 -10.70
C CYS A 16 -0.58 1.85 -12.09
N VAL A 17 -1.90 1.88 -12.24
CA VAL A 17 -2.58 1.73 -13.54
C VAL A 17 -2.09 2.76 -14.54
N LEU A 18 -2.04 4.05 -14.14
CA LEU A 18 -1.57 5.13 -15.01
C LEU A 18 -0.14 4.88 -15.52
N ARG A 19 0.76 4.52 -14.61
CA ARG A 19 2.16 4.24 -14.96
C ARG A 19 2.26 3.04 -15.92
N LEU A 20 1.61 1.95 -15.62
CA LEU A 20 1.64 0.74 -16.45
C LEU A 20 1.07 0.97 -17.85
N LEU A 21 0.02 1.77 -17.98
CA LEU A 21 -0.54 2.16 -19.28
C LEU A 21 0.45 3.00 -20.10
N ARG A 22 1.16 3.92 -19.45
CA ARG A 22 2.21 4.75 -20.07
C ARG A 22 3.42 3.92 -20.51
N ASP A 23 3.77 2.90 -19.73
CA ASP A 23 4.83 1.94 -20.06
C ASP A 23 4.41 0.93 -21.15
N GLY A 24 3.19 1.05 -21.68
CA GLY A 24 2.71 0.24 -22.81
C GLY A 24 2.13 -1.11 -22.43
N HIS A 25 1.94 -1.41 -21.15
CA HIS A 25 1.33 -2.67 -20.71
C HIS A 25 -0.17 -2.72 -20.99
N GLN A 26 -0.72 -3.91 -21.19
CA GLN A 26 -2.16 -4.15 -21.20
C GLN A 26 -2.64 -4.28 -19.76
N VAL A 27 -3.35 -3.27 -19.27
CA VAL A 27 -3.80 -3.22 -17.87
C VAL A 27 -5.28 -3.55 -17.78
N PHE A 28 -5.61 -4.41 -16.84
CA PHE A 28 -6.95 -4.71 -16.41
C PHE A 28 -7.10 -4.33 -14.94
N GLY A 29 -8.13 -3.56 -14.60
CA GLY A 29 -8.39 -3.09 -13.24
C GLY A 29 -9.55 -3.83 -12.58
N LEU A 30 -9.52 -3.91 -11.24
CA LEU A 30 -10.61 -4.37 -10.40
C LEU A 30 -10.73 -3.47 -9.18
N ASP A 31 -11.95 -3.02 -8.85
CA ASP A 31 -12.31 -2.34 -7.60
C ASP A 31 -13.79 -2.59 -7.29
N ASN A 32 -14.19 -2.59 -6.03
CA ASN A 32 -15.61 -2.72 -5.66
C ASN A 32 -16.29 -1.36 -5.37
N PHE A 33 -15.55 -0.27 -5.42
CA PHE A 33 -16.03 1.09 -5.13
C PHE A 33 -16.75 1.19 -3.77
N ASN A 34 -16.29 0.44 -2.77
CA ASN A 34 -16.90 0.47 -1.44
C ASN A 34 -16.97 1.88 -0.85
N SER A 35 -17.91 2.06 0.09
CA SER A 35 -18.23 3.33 0.72
C SER A 35 -17.43 3.63 1.99
N TYR A 36 -16.25 3.02 2.17
CA TYR A 36 -15.37 3.32 3.30
C TYR A 36 -15.01 4.82 3.39
N TYR A 37 -14.84 5.45 2.26
CA TYR A 37 -14.86 6.89 2.07
C TYR A 37 -15.68 7.21 0.82
N ASP A 38 -15.92 8.50 0.54
CA ASP A 38 -16.73 8.93 -0.60
C ASP A 38 -16.28 8.24 -1.90
N PRO A 39 -17.14 7.41 -2.51
CA PRO A 39 -16.83 6.71 -3.75
C PRO A 39 -16.56 7.65 -4.93
N GLN A 40 -17.03 8.91 -4.87
CA GLN A 40 -16.77 9.88 -5.92
C GLN A 40 -15.28 10.08 -6.17
N LEU A 41 -14.47 10.12 -5.12
CA LEU A 41 -13.01 10.19 -5.24
C LEU A 41 -12.42 9.00 -6.02
N LYS A 42 -13.00 7.81 -5.90
CA LYS A 42 -12.59 6.62 -6.68
C LYS A 42 -12.97 6.78 -8.16
N HIS A 43 -14.17 7.26 -8.46
CA HIS A 43 -14.59 7.54 -9.82
C HIS A 43 -13.73 8.63 -10.49
N ASP A 44 -13.38 9.67 -9.74
CA ASP A 44 -12.55 10.76 -10.23
C ASP A 44 -11.10 10.31 -10.51
N ARG A 45 -10.54 9.40 -9.68
CA ARG A 45 -9.24 8.76 -9.97
C ARG A 45 -9.27 7.97 -11.29
N VAL A 46 -10.33 7.20 -11.51
CA VAL A 46 -10.48 6.43 -12.76
C VAL A 46 -10.58 7.38 -13.96
N ARG A 47 -11.37 8.45 -13.85
CA ARG A 47 -11.48 9.49 -14.89
C ARG A 47 -10.12 10.13 -15.16
N TRP A 48 -9.42 10.54 -14.10
CA TRP A 48 -8.07 11.10 -14.20
C TRP A 48 -7.10 10.16 -14.93
N VAL A 49 -7.10 8.87 -14.62
CA VAL A 49 -6.25 7.89 -15.33
C VAL A 49 -6.60 7.83 -16.82
N GLN A 50 -7.90 7.79 -17.17
CA GLN A 50 -8.37 7.73 -18.55
C GLN A 50 -8.03 8.99 -19.35
N GLU A 51 -8.04 10.16 -18.73
CA GLU A 51 -7.66 11.45 -19.32
C GLU A 51 -6.13 11.55 -19.54
N GLN A 52 -5.33 10.98 -18.64
CA GLN A 52 -3.87 11.07 -18.65
C GLN A 52 -3.17 10.00 -19.50
N ALA A 53 -3.88 8.93 -19.85
CA ALA A 53 -3.35 7.83 -20.64
C ALA A 53 -4.36 7.41 -21.72
N ARG A 54 -4.73 6.14 -21.71
CA ARG A 54 -5.76 5.57 -22.59
C ARG A 54 -6.83 4.88 -21.74
N PRO A 55 -8.05 4.69 -22.27
CA PRO A 55 -9.05 3.86 -21.60
C PRO A 55 -8.51 2.47 -21.29
N PHE A 56 -8.84 1.96 -20.12
CA PHE A 56 -8.51 0.60 -19.68
C PHE A 56 -9.77 -0.10 -19.18
N GLN A 57 -9.75 -1.42 -19.19
CA GLN A 57 -10.87 -2.22 -18.69
C GLN A 57 -10.83 -2.23 -17.15
N LEU A 58 -11.98 -1.96 -16.53
CA LEU A 58 -12.17 -1.97 -15.09
C LEU A 58 -13.43 -2.78 -14.75
N ALA A 59 -13.27 -3.83 -13.93
CA ALA A 59 -14.39 -4.59 -13.39
C ALA A 59 -14.78 -4.04 -12.02
N THR A 60 -16.08 -3.85 -11.82
CA THR A 60 -16.64 -3.56 -10.49
C THR A 60 -17.04 -4.89 -9.85
N VAL A 61 -16.12 -5.45 -9.05
CA VAL A 61 -16.27 -6.78 -8.43
C VAL A 61 -15.72 -6.72 -7.01
N ASP A 62 -16.39 -7.38 -6.07
CA ASP A 62 -15.87 -7.58 -4.72
C ASP A 62 -14.90 -8.77 -4.70
N LEU A 63 -13.79 -8.64 -3.97
CA LEU A 63 -12.80 -9.72 -3.82
C LEU A 63 -13.40 -10.97 -3.18
N ALA A 64 -14.41 -10.82 -2.31
CA ALA A 64 -15.09 -11.93 -1.65
C ALA A 64 -16.05 -12.69 -2.56
N ASP A 65 -16.36 -12.17 -3.76
CA ASP A 65 -17.17 -12.86 -4.77
C ASP A 65 -16.32 -13.87 -5.55
N THR A 66 -16.18 -15.08 -5.00
CA THR A 66 -15.36 -16.16 -5.58
C THR A 66 -15.70 -16.45 -7.04
N PRO A 67 -16.98 -16.68 -7.44
CA PRO A 67 -17.31 -16.94 -8.83
C PRO A 67 -16.92 -15.81 -9.80
N ALA A 68 -17.11 -14.55 -9.36
CA ALA A 68 -16.76 -13.40 -10.18
C ALA A 68 -15.23 -13.26 -10.37
N ILE A 69 -14.44 -13.51 -9.33
CA ILE A 69 -12.96 -13.49 -9.41
C ILE A 69 -12.44 -14.62 -10.30
N GLU A 70 -12.94 -15.84 -10.14
CA GLU A 70 -12.58 -16.97 -11.00
C GLU A 70 -12.90 -16.71 -12.47
N ALA A 71 -14.12 -16.23 -12.77
CA ALA A 71 -14.53 -15.87 -14.13
C ALA A 71 -13.64 -14.77 -14.73
N LEU A 72 -13.23 -13.80 -13.90
CA LEU A 72 -12.32 -12.74 -14.29
C LEU A 72 -10.96 -13.29 -14.73
N PHE A 73 -10.33 -14.13 -13.90
CA PHE A 73 -9.02 -14.72 -14.21
C PHE A 73 -9.08 -15.64 -15.42
N ALA A 74 -10.13 -16.45 -15.54
CA ALA A 74 -10.35 -17.34 -16.70
C ALA A 74 -10.44 -16.54 -18.02
N ARG A 75 -11.10 -15.38 -18.00
CA ARG A 75 -11.26 -14.51 -19.16
C ARG A 75 -9.99 -13.72 -19.46
N GLU A 76 -9.40 -13.08 -18.43
CA GLU A 76 -8.32 -12.14 -18.64
C GLU A 76 -6.94 -12.80 -18.71
N LYS A 77 -6.72 -13.90 -18.01
CA LYS A 77 -5.44 -14.64 -17.97
C LYS A 77 -4.25 -13.71 -17.75
N PRO A 78 -4.18 -12.99 -16.62
CA PRO A 78 -3.11 -12.06 -16.36
C PRO A 78 -1.76 -12.78 -16.26
N GLU A 79 -0.70 -12.16 -16.77
CA GLU A 79 0.67 -12.65 -16.60
C GLU A 79 1.26 -12.20 -15.25
N VAL A 80 0.85 -11.01 -14.78
CA VAL A 80 1.25 -10.43 -13.50
C VAL A 80 0.03 -9.93 -12.76
N VAL A 81 -0.01 -10.13 -11.46
CA VAL A 81 -1.06 -9.59 -10.58
C VAL A 81 -0.42 -8.64 -9.56
N ILE A 82 -0.91 -7.39 -9.53
CA ILE A 82 -0.57 -6.40 -8.51
C ILE A 82 -1.79 -6.23 -7.61
N HIS A 83 -1.76 -6.89 -6.47
CA HIS A 83 -2.88 -6.96 -5.53
C HIS A 83 -2.78 -5.88 -4.46
N LEU A 84 -3.49 -4.77 -4.69
CA LEU A 84 -3.54 -3.61 -3.78
C LEU A 84 -4.92 -3.44 -3.12
N ALA A 85 -5.95 -4.17 -3.59
CA ALA A 85 -7.27 -4.13 -2.99
C ALA A 85 -7.26 -4.75 -1.59
N ALA A 86 -7.78 -4.01 -0.64
CA ALA A 86 -7.96 -4.44 0.74
C ALA A 86 -8.90 -3.49 1.48
N GLN A 87 -9.52 -3.94 2.56
CA GLN A 87 -10.02 -3.03 3.58
C GLN A 87 -8.81 -2.48 4.35
N ALA A 88 -8.56 -1.19 4.23
CA ALA A 88 -7.46 -0.49 4.88
C ALA A 88 -7.95 0.33 6.09
N GLY A 89 -7.01 0.83 6.89
CA GLY A 89 -7.29 1.65 8.07
C GLY A 89 -7.21 0.85 9.37
N VAL A 90 -6.28 1.24 10.26
CA VAL A 90 -6.10 0.57 11.55
C VAL A 90 -7.33 0.76 12.44
N ARG A 91 -7.84 2.01 12.54
CA ARG A 91 -8.95 2.37 13.43
C ARG A 91 -10.27 1.74 13.01
N TYR A 92 -10.58 1.77 11.73
CA TYR A 92 -11.82 1.18 11.20
C TYR A 92 -11.91 -0.33 11.45
N SER A 93 -10.77 -1.02 11.66
CA SER A 93 -10.79 -2.44 12.04
C SER A 93 -11.40 -2.70 13.42
N LEU A 94 -11.51 -1.68 14.27
CA LEU A 94 -12.21 -1.75 15.57
C LEU A 94 -13.72 -1.56 15.40
N GLU A 95 -14.14 -0.81 14.39
CA GLU A 95 -15.55 -0.49 14.12
C GLU A 95 -16.22 -1.55 13.26
N ASN A 96 -15.56 -2.02 12.21
CA ASN A 96 -16.08 -3.01 11.27
C ASN A 96 -15.08 -4.14 10.99
N PRO A 97 -14.84 -5.06 11.95
CA PRO A 97 -13.87 -6.14 11.79
C PRO A 97 -14.21 -7.12 10.67
N ARG A 98 -15.50 -7.32 10.34
CA ARG A 98 -15.93 -8.26 9.32
C ARG A 98 -15.46 -7.85 7.92
N ALA A 99 -15.46 -6.56 7.59
CA ALA A 99 -14.95 -6.06 6.32
C ALA A 99 -13.48 -6.44 6.08
N TYR A 100 -12.69 -6.59 7.17
CA TYR A 100 -11.29 -7.03 7.08
C TYR A 100 -11.18 -8.55 6.84
N LEU A 101 -12.05 -9.36 7.42
CA LEU A 101 -12.09 -10.80 7.14
C LEU A 101 -12.51 -11.05 5.69
N ASP A 102 -13.56 -10.39 5.24
CA ASP A 102 -14.11 -10.58 3.90
C ASP A 102 -13.09 -10.13 2.83
N SER A 103 -12.61 -8.89 2.91
CA SER A 103 -11.70 -8.35 1.89
C SER A 103 -10.28 -8.88 2.00
N ASN A 104 -9.70 -8.91 3.22
CA ASN A 104 -8.28 -9.18 3.38
C ASN A 104 -7.94 -10.66 3.52
N LEU A 105 -8.85 -11.49 4.03
CA LEU A 105 -8.62 -12.93 4.12
C LEU A 105 -9.34 -13.70 3.03
N SER A 106 -10.67 -13.65 2.98
CA SER A 106 -11.44 -14.36 1.95
C SER A 106 -11.12 -13.86 0.55
N GLY A 107 -11.08 -12.54 0.37
CA GLY A 107 -10.72 -11.92 -0.91
C GLY A 107 -9.29 -12.24 -1.35
N PHE A 108 -8.32 -12.23 -0.44
CA PHE A 108 -6.96 -12.60 -0.78
C PHE A 108 -6.81 -14.09 -1.11
N LEU A 109 -7.56 -14.96 -0.41
CA LEU A 109 -7.62 -16.38 -0.77
C LEU A 109 -8.13 -16.59 -2.20
N ASN A 110 -9.16 -15.85 -2.61
CA ASN A 110 -9.68 -15.91 -3.98
C ASN A 110 -8.63 -15.50 -5.02
N ILE A 111 -7.80 -14.51 -4.73
CA ILE A 111 -6.66 -14.13 -5.59
C ILE A 111 -5.62 -15.26 -5.66
N LEU A 112 -5.26 -15.86 -4.54
CA LEU A 112 -4.29 -16.95 -4.48
C LEU A 112 -4.78 -18.20 -5.25
N GLU A 113 -6.04 -18.62 -5.04
CA GLU A 113 -6.65 -19.74 -5.77
C GLU A 113 -6.74 -19.44 -7.26
N SER A 114 -7.09 -18.21 -7.64
CA SER A 114 -7.11 -17.81 -9.05
C SER A 114 -5.70 -17.82 -9.68
N CYS A 115 -4.66 -17.39 -8.95
CA CYS A 115 -3.27 -17.50 -9.42
C CYS A 115 -2.81 -18.97 -9.52
N ARG A 116 -3.31 -19.85 -8.66
CA ARG A 116 -3.05 -21.30 -8.74
C ARG A 116 -3.70 -21.93 -9.98
N ASN A 117 -4.97 -21.60 -10.24
CA ASN A 117 -5.74 -22.17 -11.35
C ASN A 117 -5.34 -21.55 -12.70
N HIS A 118 -4.83 -20.32 -12.69
CA HIS A 118 -4.34 -19.57 -13.85
C HIS A 118 -2.93 -19.07 -13.55
N PRO A 119 -1.87 -19.88 -13.77
CA PRO A 119 -0.52 -19.57 -13.36
C PRO A 119 -0.04 -18.21 -13.85
N VAL A 120 0.49 -17.41 -12.91
CA VAL A 120 1.04 -16.08 -13.15
C VAL A 120 2.56 -16.09 -13.02
N LYS A 121 3.23 -15.16 -13.70
CA LYS A 121 4.68 -14.98 -13.58
C LYS A 121 5.08 -14.32 -12.27
N HIS A 122 4.21 -13.49 -11.70
CA HIS A 122 4.47 -12.78 -10.46
C HIS A 122 3.16 -12.29 -9.81
N LEU A 123 2.99 -12.58 -8.53
CA LEU A 123 2.00 -11.96 -7.65
C LEU A 123 2.73 -10.98 -6.72
N ILE A 124 2.50 -9.68 -6.93
CA ILE A 124 2.96 -8.61 -6.02
C ILE A 124 1.76 -8.20 -5.16
N TYR A 125 1.87 -8.26 -3.85
CA TYR A 125 0.73 -7.98 -2.96
C TYR A 125 1.09 -7.01 -1.83
N ALA A 126 0.10 -6.21 -1.43
CA ALA A 126 0.24 -5.23 -0.37
C ALA A 126 0.14 -5.89 1.01
N SER A 127 1.25 -5.88 1.77
CA SER A 127 1.28 -5.97 3.21
C SER A 127 1.28 -4.55 3.82
N SER A 128 1.77 -4.35 5.04
CA SER A 128 1.76 -3.07 5.74
C SER A 128 2.83 -3.02 6.81
N SER A 129 3.43 -1.86 7.06
CA SER A 129 4.27 -1.61 8.23
C SER A 129 3.56 -1.84 9.57
N SER A 130 2.23 -1.86 9.57
CA SER A 130 1.44 -2.20 10.77
C SER A 130 1.71 -3.60 11.32
N VAL A 131 2.27 -4.52 10.50
CA VAL A 131 2.64 -5.88 10.96
C VAL A 131 3.75 -5.87 12.01
N TYR A 132 4.58 -4.82 12.05
CA TYR A 132 5.60 -4.67 13.09
C TYR A 132 5.01 -4.50 14.49
N GLY A 133 3.78 -4.05 14.60
CA GLY A 133 2.99 -4.08 15.83
C GLY A 133 3.71 -3.45 17.01
N ALA A 134 4.00 -4.26 18.03
CA ALA A 134 4.63 -3.86 19.29
C ALA A 134 6.15 -3.61 19.21
N ASN A 135 6.79 -3.79 18.04
CA ASN A 135 8.22 -3.53 17.89
C ASN A 135 8.52 -2.05 18.12
N GLN A 136 9.62 -1.77 18.83
CA GLN A 136 10.06 -0.40 19.16
C GLN A 136 11.39 -0.02 18.51
N HIS A 137 12.18 -1.01 18.10
CA HIS A 137 13.47 -0.77 17.46
C HIS A 137 13.28 -0.34 16.01
N THR A 138 13.84 0.81 15.63
CA THR A 138 13.84 1.35 14.27
C THR A 138 15.28 1.57 13.78
N PRO A 139 15.55 1.49 12.46
CA PRO A 139 14.59 1.19 11.38
C PRO A 139 14.06 -0.25 11.46
N TYR A 140 12.79 -0.44 11.09
CA TYR A 140 12.19 -1.77 11.01
C TYR A 140 12.81 -2.59 9.88
N SER A 141 13.31 -3.75 10.21
CA SER A 141 13.87 -4.71 9.25
C SER A 141 12.81 -5.76 8.86
N VAL A 142 12.85 -6.21 7.61
CA VAL A 142 12.02 -7.35 7.18
C VAL A 142 12.36 -8.63 7.92
N ARG A 143 13.51 -8.66 8.64
CA ARG A 143 13.96 -9.77 9.48
C ARG A 143 13.48 -9.68 10.92
N ASP A 144 12.81 -8.59 11.31
CA ASP A 144 12.21 -8.47 12.64
C ASP A 144 11.03 -9.42 12.81
N GLY A 145 10.86 -9.98 14.00
CA GLY A 145 9.67 -10.75 14.36
C GLY A 145 8.42 -9.85 14.30
N VAL A 146 7.33 -10.34 13.72
CA VAL A 146 6.08 -9.59 13.51
C VAL A 146 4.87 -10.37 14.05
N ASP A 147 5.03 -10.97 15.23
CA ASP A 147 4.03 -11.87 15.81
C ASP A 147 3.16 -11.20 16.88
N HIS A 148 3.35 -9.89 17.11
CA HIS A 148 2.60 -9.11 18.08
C HIS A 148 1.87 -7.91 17.44
N PRO A 149 0.91 -8.16 16.51
CA PRO A 149 0.15 -7.10 15.85
C PRO A 149 -0.71 -6.35 16.86
N LEU A 150 -0.81 -5.01 16.74
CA LEU A 150 -1.59 -4.15 17.63
C LEU A 150 -3.01 -3.86 17.12
N SER A 151 -3.39 -4.41 15.97
CA SER A 151 -4.73 -4.25 15.38
C SER A 151 -5.14 -5.45 14.55
N LEU A 152 -6.44 -5.64 14.36
CA LEU A 152 -6.96 -6.68 13.47
C LEU A 152 -6.49 -6.46 12.03
N TYR A 153 -6.42 -5.20 11.57
CA TYR A 153 -5.84 -4.88 10.27
C TYR A 153 -4.42 -5.45 10.12
N ALA A 154 -3.54 -5.20 11.10
CA ALA A 154 -2.18 -5.72 11.08
C ALA A 154 -2.16 -7.26 11.07
N ALA A 155 -3.01 -7.90 11.89
CA ALA A 155 -3.15 -9.35 11.92
C ALA A 155 -3.58 -9.90 10.55
N THR A 156 -4.54 -9.28 9.85
CA THR A 156 -4.94 -9.73 8.51
C THR A 156 -3.82 -9.56 7.49
N LYS A 157 -3.01 -8.50 7.58
CA LYS A 157 -1.86 -8.30 6.68
C LYS A 157 -0.74 -9.30 6.94
N LYS A 158 -0.45 -9.62 8.21
CA LYS A 158 0.47 -10.73 8.53
C LYS A 158 -0.07 -12.08 8.02
N SER A 159 -1.38 -12.32 8.14
CA SER A 159 -2.01 -13.52 7.59
C SER A 159 -1.83 -13.60 6.07
N ASN A 160 -1.92 -12.49 5.34
CA ASN A 160 -1.64 -12.47 3.90
C ASN A 160 -0.20 -12.92 3.59
N GLU A 161 0.80 -12.49 4.37
CA GLU A 161 2.19 -12.93 4.19
C GLU A 161 2.31 -14.45 4.35
N LEU A 162 1.68 -15.03 5.39
CA LEU A 162 1.69 -16.47 5.66
C LEU A 162 0.94 -17.28 4.60
N MET A 163 -0.24 -16.79 4.15
CA MET A 163 -1.02 -17.43 3.08
C MET A 163 -0.24 -17.43 1.77
N ALA A 164 0.35 -16.29 1.37
CA ALA A 164 1.15 -16.19 0.16
C ALA A 164 2.38 -17.12 0.20
N HIS A 165 3.06 -17.21 1.34
CA HIS A 165 4.18 -18.16 1.50
C HIS A 165 3.72 -19.61 1.32
N SER A 166 2.60 -20.00 1.96
CA SER A 166 2.06 -21.36 1.84
C SER A 166 1.72 -21.72 0.38
N TYR A 167 1.07 -20.80 -0.35
CA TYR A 167 0.74 -21.00 -1.76
C TYR A 167 1.96 -21.01 -2.67
N SER A 168 2.93 -20.16 -2.39
CA SER A 168 4.23 -20.19 -3.09
C SER A 168 4.94 -21.52 -2.90
N HIS A 169 4.95 -22.04 -1.67
CA HIS A 169 5.59 -23.34 -1.36
C HIS A 169 4.87 -24.52 -2.02
N LEU A 170 3.54 -24.57 -1.93
CA LEU A 170 2.76 -25.72 -2.40
C LEU A 170 2.57 -25.72 -3.92
N PHE A 171 2.45 -24.55 -4.54
CA PHE A 171 2.06 -24.42 -5.94
C PHE A 171 3.06 -23.65 -6.81
N GLY A 172 4.20 -23.24 -6.24
CA GLY A 172 5.28 -22.58 -6.99
C GLY A 172 4.91 -21.15 -7.49
N ILE A 173 3.92 -20.49 -6.88
CA ILE A 173 3.50 -19.14 -7.30
C ILE A 173 4.57 -18.13 -6.86
N PRO A 174 5.23 -17.39 -7.79
CA PRO A 174 6.18 -16.36 -7.40
C PRO A 174 5.49 -15.19 -6.71
N CYS A 175 5.75 -14.98 -5.41
CA CYS A 175 5.07 -14.00 -4.57
C CYS A 175 6.04 -12.98 -3.98
N THR A 176 5.77 -11.69 -4.15
CA THR A 176 6.47 -10.60 -3.43
C THR A 176 5.48 -9.80 -2.61
N GLY A 177 5.65 -9.83 -1.29
CA GLY A 177 4.89 -8.99 -0.35
C GLY A 177 5.59 -7.66 -0.10
N LEU A 178 4.83 -6.59 -0.04
CA LEU A 178 5.33 -5.24 0.20
C LEU A 178 4.74 -4.69 1.50
N ARG A 179 5.57 -4.44 2.50
CA ARG A 179 5.19 -3.75 3.74
C ARG A 179 5.24 -2.24 3.51
N PHE A 180 4.11 -1.66 3.10
CA PHE A 180 4.01 -0.22 2.85
C PHE A 180 4.12 0.58 4.14
N PHE A 181 4.97 1.60 4.11
CA PHE A 181 5.00 2.69 5.10
C PHE A 181 4.03 3.80 4.68
N THR A 182 4.19 5.03 5.18
CA THR A 182 3.20 6.07 4.94
C THR A 182 3.39 6.69 3.55
N VAL A 183 2.51 6.34 2.63
CA VAL A 183 2.50 6.90 1.27
C VAL A 183 1.67 8.17 1.24
N TYR A 184 2.19 9.23 0.59
CA TYR A 184 1.49 10.49 0.39
C TYR A 184 1.62 11.00 -1.04
N GLY A 185 0.75 11.94 -1.43
CA GLY A 185 0.76 12.56 -2.77
C GLY A 185 -0.63 12.89 -3.27
N PRO A 186 -0.73 13.39 -4.52
CA PRO A 186 -2.01 13.65 -5.19
C PRO A 186 -2.92 12.43 -5.20
N TRP A 187 -4.22 12.67 -5.13
CA TRP A 187 -5.22 11.60 -5.09
C TRP A 187 -5.14 10.69 -3.85
N GLY A 188 -4.49 11.15 -2.78
CA GLY A 188 -4.35 10.43 -1.52
C GLY A 188 -5.69 10.02 -0.90
N ARG A 189 -5.63 9.16 0.13
CA ARG A 189 -6.82 8.73 0.86
C ARG A 189 -7.28 9.79 1.86
N PRO A 190 -8.59 10.10 1.94
CA PRO A 190 -9.10 11.18 2.79
C PRO A 190 -9.00 10.89 4.29
N ASP A 191 -8.88 9.61 4.68
CA ASP A 191 -8.70 9.16 6.06
C ASP A 191 -7.23 9.25 6.56
N MET A 192 -6.29 9.63 5.69
CA MET A 192 -4.86 9.77 6.03
C MET A 192 -4.51 11.21 6.40
N SER A 193 -3.52 11.35 7.30
CA SER A 193 -3.08 12.64 7.81
C SER A 193 -2.77 13.71 6.76
N PRO A 194 -2.17 13.42 5.58
CA PRO A 194 -1.93 14.46 4.58
C PRO A 194 -3.19 15.21 4.14
N ILE A 195 -4.25 14.46 3.81
CA ILE A 195 -5.53 15.07 3.39
C ILE A 195 -6.25 15.71 4.58
N GLN A 196 -6.29 15.03 5.73
CA GLN A 196 -6.94 15.57 6.93
C GLN A 196 -6.32 16.90 7.37
N PHE A 197 -5.00 16.99 7.34
CA PHE A 197 -4.29 18.21 7.72
C PHE A 197 -4.52 19.34 6.72
N ALA A 198 -4.43 19.04 5.42
CA ALA A 198 -4.70 20.04 4.37
C ALA A 198 -6.13 20.57 4.45
N ARG A 199 -7.12 19.72 4.68
CA ARG A 199 -8.52 20.13 4.89
C ARG A 199 -8.68 21.01 6.13
N ALA A 200 -8.13 20.59 7.27
CA ALA A 200 -8.22 21.35 8.51
C ALA A 200 -7.60 22.76 8.35
N ILE A 201 -6.50 22.88 7.61
CA ILE A 201 -5.87 24.17 7.30
C ILE A 201 -6.78 25.00 6.38
N ALA A 202 -7.28 24.40 5.29
CA ALA A 202 -8.09 25.11 4.30
C ALA A 202 -9.44 25.59 4.86
N GLU A 203 -10.04 24.79 5.76
CA GLU A 203 -11.32 25.07 6.40
C GLU A 203 -11.20 25.80 7.74
N GLU A 204 -9.97 26.19 8.14
CA GLU A 204 -9.64 26.81 9.42
C GLU A 204 -10.16 26.05 10.65
N GLN A 205 -10.28 24.72 10.50
CA GLN A 205 -10.73 23.83 11.57
C GLN A 205 -9.59 23.42 12.51
N PRO A 206 -9.88 23.09 13.78
CA PRO A 206 -8.87 22.58 14.70
C PRO A 206 -8.24 21.26 14.21
N LEU A 207 -6.91 21.24 14.10
CA LEU A 207 -6.13 20.09 13.72
C LEU A 207 -5.63 19.36 14.97
N LYS A 208 -6.08 18.12 15.17
CA LYS A 208 -5.69 17.31 16.33
C LYS A 208 -4.34 16.64 16.09
N LEU A 209 -3.34 16.97 16.91
CA LEU A 209 -2.05 16.32 16.94
C LEU A 209 -1.95 15.41 18.17
N PHE A 210 -2.06 14.12 17.97
CA PHE A 210 -1.92 13.11 19.01
C PHE A 210 -0.44 12.97 19.43
N ASN A 211 -0.23 12.47 20.66
CA ASN A 211 1.09 12.44 21.30
C ASN A 211 1.79 13.81 21.23
N TYR A 212 1.02 14.89 21.38
CA TYR A 212 1.54 16.27 21.34
C TYR A 212 2.35 16.60 20.07
N GLY A 213 2.13 15.85 18.96
CA GLY A 213 2.86 15.96 17.71
C GLY A 213 4.26 15.34 17.71
N GLU A 214 4.59 14.54 18.72
CA GLU A 214 5.93 13.93 18.90
C GLU A 214 6.04 12.55 18.23
N HIS A 215 5.32 12.35 17.14
CA HIS A 215 5.43 11.18 16.30
C HIS A 215 6.44 11.42 15.18
N GLN A 216 7.15 10.37 14.80
CA GLN A 216 7.92 10.35 13.56
C GLN A 216 7.29 9.37 12.58
N ARG A 217 7.21 9.77 11.32
CA ARG A 217 6.69 8.93 10.23
C ARG A 217 7.63 8.94 9.05
N ASP A 218 7.81 7.77 8.47
CA ASP A 218 8.49 7.60 7.21
C ASP A 218 7.48 7.88 6.08
N PHE A 219 7.54 9.09 5.52
CA PHE A 219 6.69 9.53 4.42
C PHE A 219 7.38 9.28 3.09
N THR A 220 6.69 8.57 2.18
CA THR A 220 7.21 8.31 0.84
C THR A 220 6.26 8.85 -0.21
N TYR A 221 6.78 9.61 -1.16
CA TYR A 221 5.96 10.17 -2.23
C TYR A 221 5.47 9.08 -3.18
N ILE A 222 4.24 9.25 -3.69
CA ILE A 222 3.55 8.23 -4.48
C ILE A 222 4.33 7.78 -5.71
N ASP A 223 5.03 8.70 -6.43
CA ASP A 223 5.75 8.35 -7.65
C ASP A 223 6.93 7.40 -7.36
N ASP A 224 7.62 7.57 -6.22
CA ASP A 224 8.70 6.67 -5.79
C ASP A 224 8.18 5.28 -5.43
N ILE A 225 6.99 5.20 -4.84
CA ILE A 225 6.30 3.94 -4.58
C ILE A 225 5.96 3.23 -5.88
N ILE A 226 5.41 3.95 -6.86
CA ILE A 226 5.04 3.39 -8.16
C ILE A 226 6.27 2.93 -8.94
N GLU A 227 7.35 3.71 -8.92
CA GLU A 227 8.63 3.29 -9.54
C GLU A 227 9.13 1.98 -8.94
N SER A 228 9.12 1.85 -7.61
CA SER A 228 9.52 0.62 -6.92
C SER A 228 8.66 -0.58 -7.32
N ILE A 229 7.33 -0.42 -7.35
CA ILE A 229 6.41 -1.51 -7.74
C ILE A 229 6.63 -1.92 -9.20
N THR A 230 6.78 -0.95 -10.11
CA THR A 230 6.92 -1.26 -11.54
C THR A 230 8.22 -1.98 -11.85
N ARG A 231 9.32 -1.61 -11.19
CA ARG A 231 10.60 -2.33 -11.34
C ARG A 231 10.54 -3.77 -10.83
N LEU A 232 9.77 -4.04 -9.77
CA LEU A 232 9.57 -5.40 -9.24
C LEU A 232 8.87 -6.34 -10.23
N ILE A 233 8.10 -5.83 -11.18
CA ILE A 233 7.41 -6.66 -12.19
C ILE A 233 8.39 -7.57 -12.94
N GLU A 234 9.57 -7.03 -13.27
CA GLU A 234 10.63 -7.73 -14.01
C GLU A 234 11.53 -8.59 -13.10
N CYS A 235 11.31 -8.57 -11.78
CA CYS A 235 12.13 -9.23 -10.80
C CYS A 235 11.31 -10.23 -9.95
N PRO A 236 10.67 -11.26 -10.53
CA PRO A 236 9.95 -12.25 -9.73
C PRO A 236 10.92 -13.02 -8.83
N PRO A 237 10.52 -13.39 -7.59
CA PRO A 237 11.35 -14.19 -6.72
C PRO A 237 11.57 -15.58 -7.31
N GLN A 238 12.75 -16.14 -7.05
CA GLN A 238 13.10 -17.50 -7.45
C GLN A 238 13.17 -18.41 -6.22
N ALA A 239 12.94 -19.69 -6.42
CA ALA A 239 13.18 -20.70 -5.38
C ALA A 239 14.67 -20.70 -4.98
N ASN A 240 14.96 -20.87 -3.69
CA ASN A 240 16.32 -20.91 -3.17
C ASN A 240 16.58 -22.23 -2.45
N ASP A 241 17.18 -23.18 -3.16
CA ASP A 241 17.49 -24.50 -2.60
C ASP A 241 18.60 -24.45 -1.53
N GLN A 242 19.35 -23.35 -1.43
CA GLN A 242 20.40 -23.11 -0.43
C GLN A 242 19.88 -22.34 0.80
N TRP A 243 18.55 -22.10 0.88
CA TRP A 243 17.98 -21.42 2.03
C TRP A 243 18.20 -22.20 3.32
N ASP A 244 18.79 -21.54 4.33
CA ASP A 244 19.15 -22.16 5.59
C ASP A 244 17.90 -22.47 6.42
N ARG A 245 17.63 -23.76 6.63
CA ARG A 245 16.48 -24.24 7.41
C ARG A 245 16.72 -24.24 8.92
N GLU A 246 17.98 -24.18 9.34
CA GLU A 246 18.35 -24.13 10.77
C GLU A 246 18.30 -22.67 11.28
N HIS A 247 18.59 -21.69 10.38
CA HIS A 247 18.52 -20.27 10.68
C HIS A 247 17.67 -19.55 9.62
N PRO A 248 16.34 -19.75 9.63
CA PRO A 248 15.46 -19.29 8.58
C PRO A 248 15.41 -17.75 8.50
N ASP A 249 15.73 -17.17 7.33
CA ASP A 249 15.51 -15.75 7.05
C ASP A 249 14.00 -15.49 6.86
N PRO A 250 13.35 -14.71 7.72
CA PRO A 250 11.91 -14.48 7.63
C PRO A 250 11.47 -13.63 6.44
N ALA A 251 12.40 -13.03 5.71
CA ALA A 251 12.12 -12.21 4.52
C ALA A 251 12.16 -13.00 3.21
N THR A 252 12.72 -14.21 3.22
CA THR A 252 12.92 -15.09 2.07
C THR A 252 12.49 -16.52 2.36
N SER A 253 12.55 -17.41 1.38
CA SER A 253 12.19 -18.81 1.54
C SER A 253 12.90 -19.69 0.53
N MET A 254 12.90 -21.01 0.78
CA MET A 254 13.20 -21.99 -0.26
C MET A 254 12.18 -21.97 -1.41
N ALA A 255 10.94 -21.50 -1.18
CA ALA A 255 9.94 -21.25 -2.20
C ALA A 255 10.20 -19.92 -2.93
N PRO A 256 9.61 -19.68 -4.12
CA PRO A 256 9.72 -18.39 -4.82
C PRO A 256 8.89 -17.29 -4.12
N TRP A 257 9.25 -16.94 -2.90
CA TRP A 257 8.57 -15.99 -2.03
C TRP A 257 9.55 -15.06 -1.33
N ARG A 258 9.17 -13.80 -1.19
CA ARG A 258 9.92 -12.80 -0.43
C ARG A 258 9.05 -11.68 0.08
N ILE A 259 9.55 -10.95 1.09
CA ILE A 259 8.96 -9.73 1.65
C ILE A 259 9.96 -8.58 1.53
N PHE A 260 9.47 -7.38 1.20
CA PHE A 260 10.22 -6.13 1.26
C PHE A 260 9.49 -5.08 2.07
N ASN A 261 10.24 -4.21 2.75
CA ASN A 261 9.76 -2.92 3.14
C ASN A 261 9.75 -1.96 1.94
N ILE A 262 8.73 -1.13 1.83
CA ILE A 262 8.65 -0.06 0.85
C ILE A 262 8.36 1.26 1.55
N GLY A 263 9.39 2.12 1.62
CA GLY A 263 9.41 3.36 2.38
C GLY A 263 10.60 4.24 2.01
N GLY A 264 10.58 5.50 2.48
CA GLY A 264 11.58 6.51 2.13
C GLY A 264 12.87 6.43 2.94
N GLN A 265 12.89 5.70 4.05
CA GLN A 265 14.03 5.60 4.99
C GLN A 265 14.40 6.94 5.67
N HIS A 266 13.52 7.96 5.57
CA HIS A 266 13.74 9.29 6.12
C HIS A 266 12.57 9.67 7.06
N PRO A 267 12.61 9.25 8.33
CA PRO A 267 11.55 9.57 9.28
C PRO A 267 11.51 11.07 9.56
N VAL A 268 10.35 11.68 9.48
CA VAL A 268 10.11 13.10 9.70
C VAL A 268 9.20 13.28 10.92
N ALA A 269 9.55 14.23 11.79
CA ALA A 269 8.68 14.60 12.90
C ALA A 269 7.36 15.21 12.36
N LEU A 270 6.24 14.84 12.98
CA LEU A 270 4.92 15.30 12.53
C LEU A 270 4.79 16.84 12.58
N LYS A 271 5.51 17.48 13.50
CA LYS A 271 5.59 18.96 13.61
C LYS A 271 6.29 19.57 12.39
N ASP A 272 7.38 18.95 11.92
CA ASP A 272 8.13 19.42 10.74
C ASP A 272 7.34 19.19 9.46
N TYR A 273 6.66 18.03 9.37
CA TYR A 273 5.71 17.76 8.30
C TYR A 273 4.62 18.85 8.24
N LEU A 274 4.01 19.18 9.39
CA LEU A 274 2.99 20.22 9.47
C LEU A 274 3.53 21.59 9.05
N ALA A 275 4.73 21.96 9.52
CA ALA A 275 5.35 23.24 9.17
C ALA A 275 5.59 23.38 7.65
N LEU A 276 6.04 22.32 6.99
CA LEU A 276 6.18 22.28 5.53
C LEU A 276 4.82 22.36 4.82
N LEU A 277 3.81 21.64 5.32
CA LEU A 277 2.46 21.70 4.76
C LEU A 277 1.87 23.12 4.87
N GLU A 278 1.99 23.77 6.02
CA GLU A 278 1.58 25.16 6.26
C GLU A 278 2.27 26.13 5.28
N LYS A 279 3.59 25.96 5.06
CA LYS A 279 4.36 26.74 4.09
C LYS A 279 3.72 26.67 2.70
N HIS A 280 3.40 25.47 2.22
CA HIS A 280 2.79 25.28 0.90
C HIS A 280 1.32 25.70 0.85
N MET A 281 0.56 25.49 1.95
CA MET A 281 -0.82 25.95 2.07
C MET A 281 -0.96 27.46 2.21
N GLY A 282 0.10 28.18 2.62
CA GLY A 282 0.09 29.64 2.84
C GLY A 282 -0.67 30.06 4.10
N HIS A 283 -1.12 29.12 4.93
CA HIS A 283 -1.91 29.35 6.14
C HIS A 283 -1.39 28.49 7.29
N LYS A 284 -1.53 28.98 8.53
CA LYS A 284 -1.18 28.25 9.74
C LYS A 284 -2.34 27.38 10.22
N ALA A 285 -2.02 26.18 10.69
CA ALA A 285 -2.97 25.30 11.33
C ALA A 285 -3.38 25.82 12.71
N ARG A 286 -4.64 25.61 13.08
CA ARG A 286 -5.10 25.77 14.47
C ARG A 286 -4.92 24.44 15.18
N VAL A 287 -3.78 24.28 15.86
CA VAL A 287 -3.38 22.99 16.44
C VAL A 287 -4.00 22.77 17.81
N GLU A 288 -4.59 21.59 18.02
CA GLU A 288 -5.01 21.05 19.31
C GLU A 288 -4.12 19.86 19.67
N LEU A 289 -3.32 20.00 20.72
CA LEU A 289 -2.39 18.96 21.18
C LEU A 289 -3.13 17.98 22.10
N LEU A 290 -3.09 16.71 21.77
CA LEU A 290 -3.76 15.62 22.48
C LEU A 290 -2.77 14.54 22.92
N PRO A 291 -3.08 13.78 24.00
CA PRO A 291 -2.26 12.64 24.41
C PRO A 291 -2.26 11.53 23.36
N LEU A 292 -1.32 10.61 23.51
CA LEU A 292 -1.20 9.41 22.66
C LEU A 292 -2.51 8.60 22.68
N GLN A 293 -2.95 8.17 21.50
CA GLN A 293 -4.11 7.27 21.37
C GLN A 293 -3.70 5.80 21.50
N PRO A 294 -4.58 4.94 22.07
CA PRO A 294 -4.37 3.50 22.09
C PRO A 294 -4.18 2.94 20.67
N GLY A 295 -3.17 2.09 20.49
CA GLY A 295 -2.88 1.44 19.21
C GLY A 295 -2.05 2.28 18.23
N ASP A 296 -1.70 3.54 18.55
CA ASP A 296 -0.80 4.33 17.73
C ASP A 296 0.68 3.94 17.98
N VAL A 297 1.42 3.80 16.88
CA VAL A 297 2.88 3.57 16.89
C VAL A 297 3.59 4.92 16.96
N LEU A 298 4.60 5.07 17.82
CA LEU A 298 5.32 6.33 18.03
C LEU A 298 6.15 6.72 16.81
N ASN A 299 7.03 5.82 16.39
CA ASN A 299 7.98 6.08 15.33
C ASN A 299 7.92 4.98 14.28
N THR A 300 7.98 5.35 13.00
CA THR A 300 8.12 4.41 11.90
C THR A 300 9.26 4.84 11.00
N CYS A 301 10.15 3.91 10.70
CA CYS A 301 11.23 4.08 9.75
C CYS A 301 11.47 2.72 9.08
N ALA A 302 11.49 2.69 7.75
CA ALA A 302 11.75 1.48 6.99
C ALA A 302 13.27 1.25 6.87
N ASP A 303 13.71 0.00 7.02
CA ASP A 303 14.88 -0.46 6.29
C ASP A 303 14.40 -1.05 4.96
N ALA A 304 14.55 -0.29 3.89
CA ALA A 304 14.17 -0.67 2.53
C ALA A 304 15.38 -1.03 1.65
N SER A 305 16.53 -1.32 2.26
CA SER A 305 17.79 -1.62 1.56
C SER A 305 17.67 -2.85 0.65
N ASP A 306 16.95 -3.90 1.08
CA ASP A 306 16.74 -5.10 0.27
C ASP A 306 15.92 -4.80 -1.00
N LEU A 307 14.90 -3.93 -0.91
CA LEU A 307 14.13 -3.51 -2.07
C LEU A 307 14.97 -2.65 -3.03
N ALA A 308 15.74 -1.70 -2.47
CA ALA A 308 16.63 -0.86 -3.24
C ALA A 308 17.66 -1.69 -4.01
N HIS A 309 18.25 -2.70 -3.37
CA HIS A 309 19.19 -3.61 -4.02
C HIS A 309 18.51 -4.45 -5.13
N ALA A 310 17.31 -4.98 -4.87
CA ALA A 310 16.59 -5.82 -5.82
C ALA A 310 16.10 -5.05 -7.06
N THR A 311 15.84 -3.74 -6.94
CA THR A 311 15.25 -2.92 -7.99
C THR A 311 16.23 -1.90 -8.60
N ASP A 312 17.44 -1.78 -8.04
CA ASP A 312 18.38 -0.69 -8.35
C ASP A 312 17.71 0.70 -8.31
N PHE A 313 16.89 0.91 -7.27
CA PHE A 313 16.14 2.15 -7.10
C PHE A 313 15.95 2.50 -5.62
N GLN A 314 16.12 3.77 -5.30
CA GLN A 314 15.80 4.36 -4.00
C GLN A 314 14.85 5.55 -4.20
N PRO A 315 13.92 5.81 -3.26
CA PRO A 315 13.11 7.02 -3.25
C PRO A 315 13.97 8.28 -3.37
N ARG A 316 13.49 9.24 -4.19
CA ARG A 316 14.28 10.44 -4.55
C ARG A 316 13.55 11.74 -4.30
N ILE A 317 12.22 11.70 -4.15
CA ILE A 317 11.41 12.90 -4.04
C ILE A 317 11.42 13.34 -2.58
N GLU A 318 12.06 14.48 -2.37
CA GLU A 318 12.13 15.11 -1.05
C GLU A 318 10.76 15.56 -0.55
N LEU A 319 10.57 15.57 0.78
CA LEU A 319 9.27 15.86 1.39
C LEU A 319 8.73 17.24 0.99
N ASP A 320 9.58 18.26 0.96
CA ASP A 320 9.18 19.65 0.58
C ASP A 320 8.66 19.69 -0.85
N GLU A 321 9.34 19.06 -1.79
CA GLU A 321 8.91 18.95 -3.19
C GLU A 321 7.59 18.18 -3.31
N GLY A 322 7.50 17.01 -2.67
CA GLY A 322 6.31 16.17 -2.72
C GLY A 322 5.09 16.85 -2.12
N LEU A 323 5.26 17.61 -1.02
CA LEU A 323 4.18 18.42 -0.43
C LEU A 323 3.75 19.56 -1.33
N GLY A 324 4.69 20.21 -2.05
CA GLY A 324 4.34 21.22 -3.03
C GLY A 324 3.43 20.68 -4.13
N ARG A 325 3.78 19.51 -4.70
CA ARG A 325 2.97 18.80 -5.71
C ARG A 325 1.62 18.37 -5.15
N PHE A 326 1.59 17.87 -3.92
CA PHE A 326 0.37 17.46 -3.23
C PHE A 326 -0.57 18.65 -3.01
N VAL A 327 -0.08 19.79 -2.51
CA VAL A 327 -0.90 21.00 -2.26
C VAL A 327 -1.42 21.60 -3.57
N ALA A 328 -0.62 21.60 -4.63
CA ALA A 328 -1.08 22.05 -5.94
C ALA A 328 -2.29 21.24 -6.43
N TRP A 329 -2.22 19.91 -6.31
CA TRP A 329 -3.36 19.03 -6.61
C TRP A 329 -4.53 19.28 -5.66
N PHE A 330 -4.29 19.38 -4.35
CA PHE A 330 -5.32 19.58 -3.34
C PHE A 330 -6.18 20.81 -3.64
N ARG A 331 -5.53 21.94 -3.95
CA ARG A 331 -6.23 23.20 -4.33
C ARG A 331 -7.00 23.13 -5.64
N ALA A 332 -6.57 22.28 -6.56
CA ALA A 332 -7.25 22.10 -7.84
C ALA A 332 -8.47 21.17 -7.74
N TYR A 333 -8.45 20.25 -6.78
CA TYR A 333 -9.48 19.23 -6.64
C TYR A 333 -10.56 19.62 -5.61
N TYR A 334 -10.17 20.27 -4.50
CA TYR A 334 -11.06 20.72 -3.42
C TYR A 334 -11.27 22.23 -3.46
#